data_5efb3fd4df9ac1d49fe96e8387a62919
#
_entry.id   5efb3fd4df9ac1d49fe96e8387a62919
#
_cell.length_a   1.000
_cell.length_b   1.000
_cell.length_c   1.000
_cell.angle_alpha   90.00
_cell.angle_beta   90.00
_cell.angle_gamma   90.00
#
_symmetry.space_group_name_H-M   'P 1'
#
loop_
_entity.id
_entity.type
_entity.pdbx_description
1 polymer ?
#
loop_
_entity_poly.entity_id
_entity_poly.type
_entity_poly.pdbx_seq_one_letter_code
_entity_poly.pdbx_strand_id
1 'polypeptide(L)'
;MNFRKLLMPLLLASSLLSTAVFAMDLNDAMSNLGPAKSAGLLGEQPNGYLGVVKAQGNAADIARLINDARRAEYQRLAKNNNIQLADVETMAGKKALEKTPVGQYIQLNGKWLTK
;
A
#
# COMPACT_ATOMS: atom_id res chain seq x y z
N MET A 1 48.96 32.48 -33.09
CA MET A 1 47.92 33.06 -32.27
C MET A 1 46.90 31.99 -31.93
N ASN A 2 47.07 31.50 -30.77
CA ASN A 2 46.31 30.34 -30.37
C ASN A 2 45.06 30.76 -29.70
N PHE A 3 44.05 30.85 -30.47
CA PHE A 3 42.77 30.85 -29.86
C PHE A 3 42.53 29.49 -29.25
N ARG A 4 43.08 29.39 -28.13
CA ARG A 4 42.48 28.45 -27.23
C ARG A 4 41.09 28.92 -26.97
N LYS A 5 40.29 28.62 -27.90
CA LYS A 5 38.92 28.47 -27.54
C LYS A 5 39.00 27.43 -26.45
N LEU A 6 38.99 27.92 -25.27
CA LEU A 6 38.56 27.11 -24.17
C LEU A 6 37.15 26.67 -24.55
N LEU A 7 37.14 25.58 -25.24
CA LEU A 7 36.01 24.74 -25.12
C LEU A 7 36.05 24.34 -23.67
N MET A 8 35.49 25.19 -22.86
CA MET A 8 34.95 24.68 -21.63
C MET A 8 34.09 23.54 -22.05
N PRO A 9 34.45 22.32 -21.64
CA PRO A 9 33.43 21.33 -21.69
C PRO A 9 32.31 21.96 -20.93
N LEU A 10 31.25 22.23 -21.60
CA LEU A 10 30.00 22.34 -20.95
C LEU A 10 29.94 21.07 -20.13
N LEU A 11 30.39 21.17 -18.90
CA LEU A 11 29.94 20.28 -17.90
C LEU A 11 28.47 20.55 -17.83
N LEU A 12 27.76 19.91 -18.71
CA LEU A 12 26.48 19.45 -18.33
C LEU A 12 26.78 18.59 -17.11
N ALA A 13 26.86 19.26 -15.98
CA ALA A 13 26.39 18.64 -14.80
C ALA A 13 24.95 18.31 -15.11
N SER A 14 24.74 17.19 -15.77
CA SER A 14 23.54 16.47 -15.54
C SER A 14 23.59 16.28 -14.03
N SER A 15 23.08 17.27 -13.31
CA SER A 15 22.60 16.99 -12.00
C SER A 15 21.57 15.91 -12.27
N LEU A 16 22.03 14.69 -12.12
CA LEU A 16 21.17 13.64 -11.75
C LEU A 16 20.53 14.14 -10.48
N LEU A 17 19.45 14.86 -10.67
CA LEU A 17 18.43 14.95 -9.68
C LEU A 17 18.03 13.52 -9.47
N SER A 18 18.82 12.85 -8.64
CA SER A 18 18.29 11.71 -7.95
C SER A 18 17.16 12.28 -7.13
N THR A 19 15.98 12.29 -7.72
CA THR A 19 14.78 12.32 -6.94
C THR A 19 14.97 11.18 -5.97
N ALA A 20 15.32 11.54 -4.72
CA ALA A 20 15.31 10.57 -3.66
C ALA A 20 13.88 10.06 -3.62
N VAL A 21 13.65 8.92 -4.29
CA VAL A 21 12.44 8.18 -4.11
C VAL A 21 12.55 7.60 -2.72
N PHE A 22 11.99 8.33 -1.75
CA PHE A 22 11.82 7.78 -0.42
C PHE A 22 10.85 6.63 -0.55
N ALA A 23 11.36 5.42 -0.45
CA ALA A 23 10.50 4.26 -0.35
C ALA A 23 9.62 4.45 0.88
N MET A 24 8.32 4.29 0.71
CA MET A 24 7.37 4.29 1.81
C MET A 24 7.71 3.14 2.75
N ASP A 25 7.78 3.39 4.04
CA ASP A 25 7.90 2.35 5.04
C ASP A 25 6.54 1.98 5.64
N LEU A 26 6.52 0.97 6.51
CA LEU A 26 5.27 0.50 7.12
C LEU A 26 4.62 1.58 7.99
N ASN A 27 5.41 2.38 8.72
CA ASN A 27 4.85 3.46 9.53
C ASN A 27 4.14 4.50 8.66
N ASP A 28 4.72 4.86 7.52
CA ASP A 28 4.09 5.74 6.55
C ASP A 28 2.80 5.13 5.99
N ALA A 29 2.83 3.84 5.66
CA ALA A 29 1.65 3.13 5.16
C ALA A 29 0.53 3.12 6.22
N MET A 30 0.85 2.87 7.47
CA MET A 30 -0.12 2.88 8.57
C MET A 30 -0.74 4.27 8.77
N SER A 31 0.07 5.33 8.68
CA SER A 31 -0.41 6.71 8.80
C SER A 31 -1.30 7.12 7.62
N ASN A 32 -1.06 6.57 6.45
CA ASN A 32 -1.79 6.92 5.23
C ASN A 32 -2.99 6.00 4.95
N LEU A 33 -3.14 4.91 5.67
CA LEU A 33 -4.20 3.92 5.43
C LEU A 33 -5.60 4.53 5.62
N GLY A 34 -5.84 5.17 6.74
CA GLY A 34 -7.14 5.80 7.04
C GLY A 34 -7.55 6.81 5.97
N PRO A 35 -6.69 7.79 5.66
CA PRO A 35 -6.95 8.74 4.57
C PRO A 35 -7.20 8.08 3.21
N ALA A 36 -6.43 7.06 2.85
CA ALA A 36 -6.60 6.34 1.58
C ALA A 36 -7.96 5.60 1.50
N LYS A 37 -8.38 4.99 2.60
CA LYS A 37 -9.70 4.35 2.68
C LYS A 37 -10.83 5.38 2.60
N SER A 38 -10.69 6.49 3.30
CA SER A 38 -11.67 7.59 3.28
C SER A 38 -11.78 8.25 1.92
N ALA A 39 -10.68 8.32 1.18
CA ALA A 39 -10.66 8.86 -0.18
C ALA A 39 -11.17 7.86 -1.24
N GLY A 40 -11.51 6.64 -0.83
CA GLY A 40 -12.04 5.61 -1.73
C GLY A 40 -10.96 4.96 -2.62
N LEU A 41 -9.69 5.02 -2.22
CA LEU A 41 -8.59 4.41 -2.98
C LEU A 41 -8.37 2.95 -2.62
N LEU A 42 -8.63 2.59 -1.36
CA LEU A 42 -8.45 1.26 -0.81
C LEU A 42 -9.74 0.80 -0.14
N GLY A 43 -9.96 -0.48 -0.11
CA GLY A 43 -11.09 -1.10 0.57
C GLY A 43 -10.73 -2.44 1.19
N GLU A 44 -11.61 -2.95 2.04
CA GLU A 44 -11.43 -4.25 2.69
C GLU A 44 -12.03 -5.37 1.86
N GLN A 45 -11.31 -6.48 1.82
CA GLN A 45 -11.75 -7.70 1.13
C GLN A 45 -12.11 -8.80 2.12
N PRO A 46 -12.99 -9.74 1.73
CA PRO A 46 -13.34 -10.87 2.61
C PRO A 46 -12.17 -11.78 2.99
N ASN A 47 -11.09 -11.73 2.21
CA ASN A 47 -9.90 -12.56 2.45
C ASN A 47 -8.97 -12.04 3.53
N GLY A 48 -9.30 -10.94 4.18
CA GLY A 48 -8.48 -10.35 5.25
C GLY A 48 -7.45 -9.33 4.80
N TYR A 49 -7.40 -9.00 3.51
CA TYR A 49 -6.43 -8.08 2.94
C TYR A 49 -7.10 -6.87 2.29
N LEU A 50 -6.34 -5.79 2.18
CA LEU A 50 -6.76 -4.61 1.43
C LEU A 50 -6.73 -4.90 -0.07
N GLY A 51 -7.67 -4.32 -0.79
CA GLY A 51 -7.62 -4.23 -2.25
C GLY A 51 -7.54 -2.79 -2.71
N VAL A 52 -6.99 -2.59 -3.89
CA VAL A 52 -6.93 -1.28 -4.53
C VAL A 52 -8.24 -1.05 -5.28
N VAL A 53 -8.98 -0.01 -4.87
CA VAL A 53 -10.21 0.41 -5.54
C VAL A 53 -9.88 1.34 -6.71
N LYS A 54 -8.99 2.29 -6.46
CA LYS A 54 -8.46 3.22 -7.46
C LYS A 54 -6.94 3.31 -7.35
N ALA A 55 -6.25 3.00 -8.44
CA ALA A 55 -4.80 3.03 -8.49
C ALA A 55 -4.29 4.48 -8.66
N GLN A 56 -4.44 5.28 -7.62
CA GLN A 56 -3.99 6.67 -7.58
C GLN A 56 -2.94 6.86 -6.50
N GLY A 57 -1.99 7.76 -6.76
CA GLY A 57 -0.96 8.10 -5.82
C GLY A 57 -0.20 6.86 -5.33
N ASN A 58 -0.07 6.73 -4.02
CA ASN A 58 0.64 5.64 -3.36
C ASN A 58 -0.27 4.51 -2.85
N ALA A 59 -1.51 4.42 -3.35
CA ALA A 59 -2.48 3.43 -2.87
C ALA A 59 -1.97 1.99 -2.95
N ALA A 60 -1.33 1.62 -4.07
CA ALA A 60 -0.78 0.28 -4.24
C ALA A 60 0.34 -0.03 -3.24
N ASP A 61 1.21 0.93 -2.96
CA ASP A 61 2.30 0.77 -1.98
C ASP A 61 1.76 0.62 -0.56
N ILE A 62 0.75 1.41 -0.19
CA ILE A 62 0.09 1.29 1.10
C ILE A 62 -0.52 -0.11 1.25
N ALA A 63 -1.27 -0.56 0.25
CA ALA A 63 -1.90 -1.89 0.28
C ALA A 63 -0.85 -2.99 0.43
N ARG A 64 0.24 -2.94 -0.33
CA ARG A 64 1.31 -3.94 -0.26
C ARG A 64 1.93 -4.03 1.13
N LEU A 65 2.33 -2.90 1.68
CA LEU A 65 2.99 -2.85 3.00
C LEU A 65 2.06 -3.31 4.11
N ILE A 66 0.83 -2.84 4.10
CA ILE A 66 -0.18 -3.25 5.11
C ILE A 66 -0.50 -4.73 4.96
N ASN A 67 -0.68 -5.22 3.74
CA ASN A 67 -0.98 -6.63 3.50
C ASN A 67 0.17 -7.56 3.92
N ASP A 68 1.42 -7.15 3.69
CA ASP A 68 2.58 -7.91 4.16
C ASP A 68 2.59 -8.00 5.69
N ALA A 69 2.31 -6.90 6.38
CA ALA A 69 2.22 -6.87 7.84
C ALA A 69 1.05 -7.71 8.37
N ARG A 70 -0.11 -7.63 7.71
CA ARG A 70 -1.28 -8.44 8.05
C ARG A 70 -0.99 -9.93 7.89
N ARG A 71 -0.36 -10.32 6.77
CA ARG A 71 -0.01 -11.71 6.53
C ARG A 71 0.92 -12.25 7.62
N ALA A 72 1.93 -11.51 7.98
CA ALA A 72 2.86 -11.90 9.04
C ALA A 72 2.11 -12.12 10.37
N GLU A 73 1.20 -11.22 10.71
CA GLU A 73 0.39 -11.34 11.92
C GLU A 73 -0.58 -12.53 11.85
N TYR A 74 -1.22 -12.77 10.70
CA TYR A 74 -2.11 -13.92 10.52
C TYR A 74 -1.35 -15.24 10.63
N GLN A 75 -0.13 -15.31 10.07
CA GLN A 75 0.74 -16.48 10.21
C GLN A 75 1.11 -16.73 11.66
N ARG A 76 1.41 -15.67 12.41
CA ARG A 76 1.71 -15.76 13.85
C ARG A 76 0.51 -16.30 14.62
N LEU A 77 -0.68 -15.79 14.36
CA LEU A 77 -1.91 -16.21 15.01
C LEU A 77 -2.26 -17.69 14.67
N ALA A 78 -2.10 -18.07 13.41
CA ALA A 78 -2.36 -19.44 12.96
C ALA A 78 -1.43 -20.41 13.68
N LYS A 79 -0.14 -20.11 13.75
CA LYS A 79 0.85 -20.94 14.41
C LYS A 79 0.58 -21.05 15.91
N ASN A 80 0.32 -19.92 16.59
CA ASN A 80 0.13 -19.90 18.04
C ASN A 80 -1.16 -20.57 18.48
N ASN A 81 -2.16 -20.63 17.62
CA ASN A 81 -3.46 -21.24 17.93
C ASN A 81 -3.67 -22.59 17.24
N ASN A 82 -2.66 -23.08 16.53
CA ASN A 82 -2.69 -24.36 15.82
C ASN A 82 -3.91 -24.51 14.90
N ILE A 83 -4.15 -23.46 14.11
CA ILE A 83 -5.20 -23.41 13.10
C ILE A 83 -4.60 -23.05 11.72
N GLN A 84 -5.38 -23.24 10.67
CA GLN A 84 -4.94 -22.95 9.32
C GLN A 84 -4.85 -21.43 9.08
N LEU A 85 -3.87 -21.00 8.30
CA LEU A 85 -3.75 -19.60 7.89
C LEU A 85 -5.04 -19.11 7.19
N ALA A 86 -5.62 -19.95 6.32
CA ALA A 86 -6.86 -19.62 5.63
C ALA A 86 -8.02 -19.32 6.58
N ASP A 87 -8.08 -19.99 7.72
CA ASP A 87 -9.13 -19.74 8.73
C ASP A 87 -8.92 -18.38 9.39
N VAL A 88 -7.66 -18.03 9.70
CA VAL A 88 -7.34 -16.72 10.26
C VAL A 88 -7.67 -15.61 9.26
N GLU A 89 -7.29 -15.79 8.01
CA GLU A 89 -7.59 -14.84 6.93
C GLU A 89 -9.09 -14.59 6.77
N THR A 90 -9.86 -15.65 6.79
CA THR A 90 -11.33 -15.58 6.69
C THR A 90 -11.94 -14.84 7.88
N MET A 91 -11.49 -15.15 9.09
CA MET A 91 -11.97 -14.45 10.29
C MET A 91 -11.58 -12.97 10.28
N ALA A 92 -10.35 -12.67 9.89
CA ALA A 92 -9.88 -11.29 9.79
C ALA A 92 -10.64 -10.50 8.73
N GLY A 93 -10.93 -11.12 7.58
CA GLY A 93 -11.72 -10.52 6.52
C GLY A 93 -13.14 -10.19 6.97
N LYS A 94 -13.81 -11.13 7.62
CA LYS A 94 -15.14 -10.91 8.18
C LYS A 94 -15.14 -9.71 9.15
N LYS A 95 -14.17 -9.69 10.06
CA LYS A 95 -14.05 -8.61 11.05
C LYS A 95 -13.76 -7.26 10.38
N ALA A 96 -12.89 -7.24 9.37
CA ALA A 96 -12.56 -6.01 8.63
C ALA A 96 -13.78 -5.44 7.89
N LEU A 97 -14.59 -6.30 7.28
CA LEU A 97 -15.83 -5.87 6.63
C LEU A 97 -16.83 -5.31 7.65
N GLU A 98 -16.97 -5.96 8.79
CA GLU A 98 -17.87 -5.50 9.87
C GLU A 98 -17.45 -4.14 10.44
N LYS A 99 -16.14 -3.92 10.58
CA LYS A 99 -15.59 -2.70 11.17
C LYS A 99 -15.49 -1.53 10.20
N THR A 100 -15.63 -1.77 8.90
CA THR A 100 -15.53 -0.72 7.89
C THR A 100 -16.63 0.32 8.11
N PRO A 101 -16.28 1.62 8.22
CA PRO A 101 -17.27 2.68 8.37
C PRO A 101 -18.18 2.80 7.14
N VAL A 102 -19.40 3.27 7.37
CA VAL A 102 -20.33 3.60 6.29
C VAL A 102 -19.68 4.60 5.34
N GLY A 103 -19.83 4.36 4.04
CA GLY A 103 -19.27 5.19 2.98
C GLY A 103 -17.90 4.73 2.47
N GLN A 104 -17.22 3.84 3.18
CA GLN A 104 -15.97 3.25 2.69
C GLN A 104 -16.23 1.96 1.91
N TYR A 105 -15.25 1.57 1.10
CA TYR A 105 -15.40 0.42 0.20
C TYR A 105 -15.15 -0.91 0.90
N ILE A 106 -16.00 -1.86 0.59
CA ILE A 106 -15.83 -3.28 0.87
C ILE A 106 -15.99 -4.07 -0.43
N GLN A 107 -15.37 -5.24 -0.50
CA GLN A 107 -15.54 -6.14 -1.64
C GLN A 107 -16.47 -7.29 -1.26
N LEU A 108 -17.54 -7.48 -2.03
CA LEU A 108 -18.45 -8.61 -1.91
C LEU A 108 -18.65 -9.23 -3.29
N ASN A 109 -18.49 -10.54 -3.37
CA ASN A 109 -18.65 -11.29 -4.63
C ASN A 109 -17.78 -10.73 -5.78
N GLY A 110 -16.57 -10.29 -5.47
CA GLY A 110 -15.64 -9.72 -6.44
C GLY A 110 -15.95 -8.29 -6.87
N LYS A 111 -16.93 -7.63 -6.26
CA LYS A 111 -17.32 -6.26 -6.60
C LYS A 111 -17.09 -5.31 -5.45
N TRP A 112 -16.62 -4.12 -5.77
CA TRP A 112 -16.48 -3.04 -4.81
C TRP A 112 -17.82 -2.35 -4.58
N LEU A 113 -18.18 -2.24 -3.30
CA LEU A 113 -19.41 -1.57 -2.85
C LEU A 113 -19.05 -0.61 -1.74
N THR A 114 -19.74 0.50 -1.65
CA THR A 114 -19.69 1.34 -0.44
C THR A 114 -20.61 0.76 0.62
N LYS A 115 -20.11 0.70 1.82
CA LYS A 115 -20.88 0.23 2.95
C LYS A 115 -21.95 1.21 3.40
#